data_85d9c717a7c19e7b68d5d74202625a80
#
_entry.id   85d9c717a7c19e7b68d5d74202625a80
#
_cell.length_a   1.000
_cell.length_b   1.000
_cell.length_c   1.000
_cell.angle_alpha   90.00
_cell.angle_beta   90.00
_cell.angle_gamma   90.00
#
_symmetry.space_group_name_H-M   'P 1'
#
loop_
_entity.id
_entity.type
_entity.pdbx_description
1 polymer ?
#
loop_
_entity_poly.entity_id
_entity_poly.type
_entity_poly.pdbx_seq_one_letter_code
_entity_poly.pdbx_strand_id
1 'polypeptide(L)'
;MKFVLLALMFLNCAAAAQEGYFGHDHRTWHRSFYQNLQRPDTGTPCCNLTDCRPTSGRQVDNHYEVKVNGAWISVPPQKIIRSAAPDLGFHVCAPFKFDGQPDHLYCVVIPPET
;
A
#
# COMPACT_ATOMS: atom_id res chain seq x y z
N MET A 1 38.75 29.43 -33.07
CA MET A 1 38.35 28.98 -31.70
C MET A 1 36.99 28.29 -31.81
N LYS A 2 36.99 27.01 -31.66
CA LYS A 2 35.75 26.23 -31.67
C LYS A 2 35.30 26.01 -30.23
N PHE A 3 34.21 26.61 -29.83
CA PHE A 3 33.59 26.34 -28.55
C PHE A 3 32.77 25.07 -28.70
N VAL A 4 33.20 24.02 -28.04
CA VAL A 4 32.40 22.80 -27.91
C VAL A 4 31.41 23.03 -26.77
N LEU A 5 30.16 23.29 -27.10
CA LEU A 5 29.10 23.30 -26.14
C LEU A 5 28.81 21.83 -25.73
N LEU A 6 29.31 21.49 -24.56
CA LEU A 6 28.91 20.23 -23.91
C LEU A 6 27.52 20.42 -23.39
N ALA A 7 26.54 19.94 -24.14
CA ALA A 7 25.17 19.83 -23.64
C ALA A 7 25.15 18.71 -22.61
N LEU A 8 25.19 19.07 -21.33
CA LEU A 8 24.87 18.13 -20.26
C LEU A 8 23.36 17.83 -20.34
N MET A 9 23.05 16.72 -20.96
CA MET A 9 21.71 16.15 -20.83
C MET A 9 21.57 15.61 -19.43
N PHE A 10 20.91 16.37 -18.56
CA PHE A 10 20.42 15.85 -17.30
C PHE A 10 19.30 14.89 -17.63
N LEU A 11 19.59 13.59 -17.60
CA LEU A 11 18.58 12.57 -17.58
C LEU A 11 17.89 12.66 -16.21
N ASN A 12 16.79 13.36 -16.16
CA ASN A 12 15.86 13.25 -15.04
C ASN A 12 15.21 11.87 -15.11
N CYS A 13 15.85 10.88 -14.50
CA CYS A 13 15.14 9.66 -14.14
C CYS A 13 14.18 10.02 -13.01
N ALA A 14 12.99 10.49 -13.36
CA ALA A 14 11.88 10.44 -12.42
C ALA A 14 11.58 8.97 -12.20
N ALA A 15 12.03 8.45 -11.06
CA ALA A 15 11.54 7.17 -10.58
C ALA A 15 10.05 7.36 -10.33
N ALA A 16 9.23 6.96 -11.30
CA ALA A 16 7.80 6.90 -11.11
C ALA A 16 7.56 5.91 -9.99
N ALA A 17 7.14 6.41 -8.82
CA ALA A 17 6.62 5.57 -7.77
C ALA A 17 5.44 4.81 -8.37
N GLN A 18 5.62 3.53 -8.63
CA GLN A 18 4.54 2.68 -9.13
C GLN A 18 3.62 2.37 -7.97
N GLU A 19 2.72 3.30 -7.67
CA GLU A 19 1.68 3.06 -6.69
C GLU A 19 0.84 1.86 -7.15
N GLY A 20 0.74 0.86 -6.28
CA GLY A 20 -0.12 -0.29 -6.51
C GLY A 20 0.49 -1.44 -7.31
N TYR A 21 1.76 -1.38 -7.65
CA TYR A 21 2.43 -2.55 -8.23
C TYR A 21 2.81 -3.54 -7.13
N PHE A 22 1.93 -4.49 -6.85
CA PHE A 22 2.05 -5.35 -5.69
C PHE A 22 3.24 -6.33 -5.76
N GLY A 23 3.75 -6.68 -6.93
CA GLY A 23 4.85 -7.64 -7.06
C GLY A 23 6.19 -7.16 -6.52
N HIS A 24 6.49 -5.87 -6.65
CA HIS A 24 7.77 -5.30 -6.21
C HIS A 24 7.75 -4.92 -4.73
N ASP A 25 6.78 -4.16 -4.32
CA ASP A 25 6.69 -3.63 -2.95
C ASP A 25 6.35 -4.71 -1.94
N HIS A 26 5.55 -5.69 -2.31
CA HIS A 26 5.19 -6.79 -1.42
C HIS A 26 6.41 -7.57 -0.94
N ARG A 27 7.36 -7.87 -1.83
CA ARG A 27 8.57 -8.62 -1.45
C ARG A 27 9.40 -7.87 -0.42
N THR A 28 9.50 -6.55 -0.55
CA THR A 28 10.21 -5.70 0.41
C THR A 28 9.53 -5.68 1.77
N TRP A 29 8.21 -5.58 1.80
CA TRP A 29 7.43 -5.41 3.02
C TRP A 29 7.05 -6.72 3.69
N HIS A 30 6.99 -7.84 2.94
CA HIS A 30 6.50 -9.11 3.48
C HIS A 30 7.31 -9.57 4.69
N ARG A 31 8.63 -9.63 4.58
CA ARG A 31 9.51 -10.11 5.64
C ARG A 31 9.55 -9.21 6.86
N SER A 32 9.53 -7.90 6.63
CA SER A 32 9.72 -6.94 7.71
C SER A 32 8.43 -6.55 8.41
N PHE A 33 7.31 -6.69 7.74
CA PHE A 33 6.05 -6.13 8.23
C PHE A 33 4.86 -7.07 8.02
N TYR A 34 4.50 -7.41 6.79
CA TYR A 34 3.24 -8.09 6.49
C TYR A 34 3.10 -9.47 7.12
N GLN A 35 4.18 -10.23 7.22
CA GLN A 35 4.12 -11.58 7.79
C GLN A 35 3.70 -11.60 9.27
N ASN A 36 3.85 -10.49 9.97
CA ASN A 36 3.52 -10.37 11.38
C ASN A 36 2.12 -9.80 11.63
N LEU A 37 1.43 -9.37 10.58
CA LEU A 37 0.09 -8.81 10.72
C LEU A 37 -0.95 -9.90 10.89
N GLN A 38 -1.80 -9.73 11.88
CA GLN A 38 -2.92 -10.62 12.15
C GLN A 38 -4.24 -9.88 12.00
N ARG A 39 -5.24 -10.56 11.46
CA ARG A 39 -6.59 -10.01 11.33
C ARG A 39 -7.16 -9.73 12.71
N PRO A 40 -7.64 -8.50 12.98
CA PRO A 40 -8.15 -8.15 14.31
C PRO A 40 -9.38 -8.96 14.71
N ASP A 41 -10.20 -9.36 13.73
CA ASP A 41 -11.45 -10.07 13.98
C ASP A 41 -11.28 -11.59 14.13
N THR A 42 -10.30 -12.19 13.51
CA THR A 42 -10.14 -13.66 13.50
C THR A 42 -8.83 -14.15 14.10
N GLY A 43 -7.82 -13.29 14.21
CA GLY A 43 -6.48 -13.68 14.65
C GLY A 43 -5.65 -14.44 13.61
N THR A 44 -6.19 -14.67 12.43
CA THR A 44 -5.46 -15.31 11.33
C THR A 44 -4.54 -14.32 10.62
N PRO A 45 -3.52 -14.77 9.88
CA PRO A 45 -2.63 -13.85 9.16
C PRO A 45 -3.37 -12.96 8.15
N CYS A 46 -2.98 -11.70 8.07
CA CYS A 46 -3.51 -10.76 7.08
C CYS A 46 -3.01 -11.08 5.67
N CYS A 47 -1.77 -11.50 5.57
CA CYS A 47 -1.09 -11.71 4.29
C CYS A 47 -0.83 -13.19 4.06
N ASN A 48 -1.19 -13.64 2.86
CA ASN A 48 -0.79 -14.93 2.32
C ASN A 48 0.04 -14.68 1.07
N LEU A 49 1.33 -14.38 1.27
CA LEU A 49 2.37 -14.12 0.27
C LEU A 49 2.18 -12.85 -0.57
N THR A 50 1.02 -12.61 -1.19
CA THR A 50 0.84 -11.51 -2.14
C THR A 50 -0.38 -10.64 -1.85
N ASP A 51 -0.99 -10.82 -0.70
CA ASP A 51 -2.30 -10.22 -0.41
C ASP A 51 -2.23 -8.82 0.20
N CYS A 52 -1.05 -8.32 0.52
CA CYS A 52 -0.87 -7.00 1.12
C CYS A 52 -0.04 -6.08 0.23
N ARG A 53 -0.38 -4.79 0.24
CA ARG A 53 0.38 -3.77 -0.49
C ARG A 53 0.16 -2.38 0.11
N PRO A 54 1.12 -1.45 -0.11
CA PRO A 54 0.90 -0.05 0.20
C PRO A 54 -0.26 0.53 -0.61
N THR A 55 -0.97 1.48 -0.03
CA THR A 55 -2.07 2.17 -0.70
C THR A 55 -2.22 3.59 -0.19
N SER A 56 -3.04 4.36 -0.88
CA SER A 56 -3.50 5.66 -0.40
C SER A 56 -4.70 5.46 0.51
N GLY A 57 -4.76 6.22 1.58
CA GLY A 57 -5.88 6.19 2.51
C GLY A 57 -6.34 7.59 2.85
N ARG A 58 -7.58 7.67 3.33
CA ARG A 58 -8.17 8.92 3.80
C ARG A 58 -9.22 8.66 4.85
N GLN A 59 -9.48 9.67 5.68
CA GLN A 59 -10.61 9.68 6.58
C GLN A 59 -11.74 10.51 5.98
N VAL A 60 -12.93 9.91 5.92
CA VAL A 60 -14.15 10.57 5.42
C VAL A 60 -15.19 10.47 6.52
N ASP A 61 -15.56 11.62 7.08
CA ASP A 61 -16.44 11.70 8.25
C ASP A 61 -15.92 10.84 9.41
N ASN A 62 -16.57 9.74 9.75
CA ASN A 62 -16.22 8.87 10.85
C ASN A 62 -15.65 7.51 10.43
N HIS A 63 -15.27 7.36 9.16
CA HIS A 63 -14.72 6.11 8.67
C HIS A 63 -13.48 6.35 7.81
N TYR A 64 -12.73 5.29 7.56
CA TYR A 64 -11.57 5.31 6.67
C TYR A 64 -11.92 4.70 5.31
N GLU A 65 -11.25 5.21 4.29
CA GLU A 65 -11.29 4.64 2.96
C GLU A 65 -9.86 4.41 2.46
N VAL A 66 -9.67 3.35 1.71
CA VAL A 66 -8.42 3.04 1.03
C VAL A 66 -8.64 2.87 -0.44
N LYS A 67 -7.63 3.19 -1.23
CA LYS A 67 -7.71 3.08 -2.68
C LYS A 67 -7.25 1.69 -3.11
N VAL A 68 -8.11 0.98 -3.81
CA VAL A 68 -7.82 -0.35 -4.34
C VAL A 68 -8.20 -0.37 -5.82
N ASN A 69 -7.23 -0.67 -6.67
CA ASN A 69 -7.43 -0.70 -8.12
C ASN A 69 -8.13 0.55 -8.67
N GLY A 70 -7.72 1.72 -8.17
CA GLY A 70 -8.25 3.01 -8.62
C GLY A 70 -9.56 3.46 -7.98
N ALA A 71 -10.18 2.66 -7.13
CA ALA A 71 -11.43 3.00 -6.45
C ALA A 71 -11.25 3.14 -4.94
N TRP A 72 -11.97 4.07 -4.34
CA TRP A 72 -12.04 4.22 -2.89
C TRP A 72 -13.00 3.20 -2.31
N ILE A 73 -12.51 2.45 -1.32
CA ILE A 73 -13.28 1.43 -0.61
C ILE A 73 -13.35 1.79 0.86
N SER A 74 -14.57 1.76 1.40
CA SER A 74 -14.80 1.95 2.83
C SER A 74 -14.22 0.80 3.64
N VAL A 75 -13.52 1.14 4.72
CA VAL A 75 -12.86 0.16 5.60
C VAL A 75 -13.77 -0.16 6.77
N PRO A 76 -14.19 -1.42 6.92
CA PRO A 76 -14.92 -1.84 8.12
C PRO A 76 -14.03 -1.67 9.37
N PRO A 77 -14.54 -1.12 10.47
CA PRO A 77 -13.73 -0.88 11.69
C PRO A 77 -13.03 -2.13 12.23
N GLN A 78 -13.65 -3.29 12.11
CA GLN A 78 -13.08 -4.57 12.58
C GLN A 78 -11.88 -5.06 11.76
N LYS A 79 -11.57 -4.41 10.64
CA LYS A 79 -10.42 -4.74 9.80
C LYS A 79 -9.22 -3.82 10.03
N ILE A 80 -9.37 -2.83 10.89
CA ILE A 80 -8.36 -1.79 11.11
C ILE A 80 -7.28 -2.29 12.05
N ILE A 81 -6.03 -2.16 11.62
CA ILE A 81 -4.83 -2.35 12.43
C ILE A 81 -4.17 -0.99 12.60
N ARG A 82 -4.04 -0.55 13.85
CA ARG A 82 -3.32 0.67 14.21
C ARG A 82 -1.90 0.32 14.61
N SER A 83 -1.09 0.02 13.63
CA SER A 83 0.31 -0.33 13.80
C SER A 83 1.16 0.50 12.86
N ALA A 84 2.27 1.02 13.35
CA ALA A 84 3.15 1.82 12.52
C ALA A 84 3.85 0.93 11.47
N ALA A 85 3.51 1.12 10.21
CA ALA A 85 4.29 0.57 9.12
C ALA A 85 5.61 1.32 8.98
N PRO A 86 6.67 0.70 8.45
CA PRO A 86 7.97 1.39 8.30
C PRO A 86 7.90 2.67 7.47
N ASP A 87 6.99 2.77 6.51
CA ASP A 87 6.78 3.97 5.69
C ASP A 87 5.78 4.97 6.30
N LEU A 88 5.19 4.64 7.44
CA LEU A 88 4.14 5.41 8.10
C LEU A 88 2.91 5.64 7.22
N GLY A 89 2.67 4.78 6.24
CA GLY A 89 1.56 4.88 5.30
C GLY A 89 0.43 3.90 5.57
N PHE A 90 -0.57 3.97 4.73
CA PHE A 90 -1.66 2.99 4.69
C PHE A 90 -1.23 1.75 3.93
N HIS A 91 -1.68 0.59 4.42
CA HIS A 91 -1.50 -0.68 3.73
C HIS A 91 -2.81 -1.44 3.73
N VAL A 92 -3.08 -2.16 2.65
CA VAL A 92 -4.29 -2.95 2.51
C VAL A 92 -3.96 -4.40 2.19
N CYS A 93 -4.62 -5.30 2.89
CA CYS A 93 -4.54 -6.74 2.65
C CYS A 93 -5.91 -7.25 2.22
N ALA A 94 -5.98 -7.87 1.05
CA ALA A 94 -7.22 -8.33 0.46
C ALA A 94 -6.97 -9.42 -0.58
N PRO A 95 -7.98 -10.21 -0.96
CA PRO A 95 -7.86 -11.14 -2.08
C PRO A 95 -7.92 -10.36 -3.40
N PHE A 96 -6.78 -9.83 -3.83
CA PHE A 96 -6.71 -9.06 -5.07
C PHE A 96 -6.94 -9.96 -6.27
N LYS A 97 -8.06 -9.77 -6.94
CA LYS A 97 -8.36 -10.42 -8.20
C LYS A 97 -7.69 -9.70 -9.34
N PHE A 98 -7.38 -10.43 -10.38
CA PHE A 98 -6.59 -9.96 -11.51
C PHE A 98 -7.20 -8.75 -12.23
N ASP A 99 -8.51 -8.65 -12.25
CA ASP A 99 -9.26 -7.71 -13.07
C ASP A 99 -10.31 -6.88 -12.32
N GLY A 100 -10.30 -6.91 -10.99
CA GLY A 100 -11.39 -6.27 -10.29
C GLY A 100 -11.10 -5.84 -8.87
N GLN A 101 -12.15 -5.38 -8.24
CA GLN A 101 -12.15 -5.04 -6.83
C GLN A 101 -12.14 -6.31 -5.99
N PRO A 102 -11.46 -6.31 -4.84
CA PRO A 102 -11.53 -7.43 -3.93
C PRO A 102 -12.95 -7.60 -3.38
N ASP A 103 -13.35 -8.86 -3.14
CA ASP A 103 -14.68 -9.16 -2.57
C ASP A 103 -14.79 -8.66 -1.11
N HIS A 104 -13.66 -8.65 -0.41
CA HIS A 104 -13.59 -8.23 0.99
C HIS A 104 -12.16 -7.85 1.36
N LEU A 105 -12.02 -7.12 2.44
CA LEU A 105 -10.72 -6.76 3.00
C LEU A 105 -10.35 -7.72 4.13
N TYR A 106 -9.09 -8.14 4.18
CA TYR A 106 -8.58 -8.89 5.33
C TYR A 106 -8.15 -7.96 6.46
N CYS A 107 -7.33 -6.98 6.13
CA CYS A 107 -6.77 -6.02 7.07
C CYS A 107 -6.48 -4.71 6.38
N VAL A 108 -6.56 -3.62 7.13
CA VAL A 108 -6.11 -2.31 6.70
C VAL A 108 -5.25 -1.70 7.79
N VAL A 109 -3.99 -1.41 7.45
CA VAL A 109 -3.09 -0.71 8.36
C VAL A 109 -3.29 0.78 8.18
N ILE A 110 -3.58 1.46 9.28
CA ILE A 110 -3.79 2.90 9.35
C ILE A 110 -2.60 3.51 10.08
N PRO A 111 -1.99 4.59 9.55
CA PRO A 111 -0.91 5.27 10.26
C PRO A 111 -1.37 5.75 11.63
N PRO A 112 -0.47 5.77 12.62
CA PRO A 112 -0.80 6.34 13.91
C PRO A 112 -1.18 7.81 13.77
N GLU A 113 -2.17 8.25 14.53
CA GLU A 113 -2.54 9.67 14.61
C GLU A 113 -1.41 10.46 15.29
N THR A 114 -1.05 11.56 14.66
CA THR A 114 -0.08 12.51 15.21
C THR A 114 -0.77 13.60 16.01
#